data_5c785d7e431854efba285388aa23183f
#
_entry.id   5c785d7e431854efba285388aa23183f
#
_cell.length_a   1.000
_cell.length_b   1.000
_cell.length_c   1.000
_cell.angle_alpha   90.00
_cell.angle_beta   90.00
_cell.angle_gamma   90.00
#
_symmetry.space_group_name_H-M   'P 1'
#
loop_
_entity.id
_entity.type
_entity.pdbx_description
1 polymer ?
#
loop_
_entity_poly.entity_id
_entity_poly.type
_entity_poly.pdbx_seq_one_letter_code
_entity_poly.pdbx_strand_id
1 'polypeptide(L)'
;MTHHSDLCKPNRLASVMATDFAEDWGECDYRYIDIGHIHHNMVLKEHPGVVIESFNQLAAKDKWANDGGYRSRQSLSMIMRSRTYGEIGRRLLPLRQVQDRIRATAHAGHYIAPRRRAFSV
;
A
#
# COMPACT_ATOMS: atom_id res chain seq x y z
N MET A 1 -8.24 6.16 -9.24
CA MET A 1 -8.15 4.97 -10.13
C MET A 1 -7.05 4.04 -9.62
N THR A 2 -7.21 2.75 -9.78
CA THR A 2 -6.13 1.76 -9.56
C THR A 2 -5.83 1.04 -10.87
N HIS A 3 -4.57 0.72 -11.14
CA HIS A 3 -4.14 0.05 -12.36
C HIS A 3 -2.93 -0.85 -12.12
N HIS A 4 -2.88 -2.04 -12.74
CA HIS A 4 -1.73 -2.94 -12.53
C HIS A 4 -0.45 -2.45 -13.21
N SER A 5 -0.58 -1.83 -14.35
CA SER A 5 0.51 -1.16 -15.08
C SER A 5 1.57 -2.08 -15.71
N ASP A 6 1.24 -3.35 -16.00
CA ASP A 6 2.19 -4.25 -16.67
C ASP A 6 2.27 -3.99 -18.18
N LEU A 7 1.14 -3.74 -18.84
CA LEU A 7 1.05 -3.47 -20.29
C LEU A 7 0.92 -1.99 -20.64
N CYS A 8 0.55 -1.14 -19.68
CA CYS A 8 0.40 0.30 -19.89
C CYS A 8 1.47 1.07 -19.11
N LYS A 9 2.31 1.80 -19.83
CA LYS A 9 3.33 2.64 -19.20
C LYS A 9 2.69 3.71 -18.31
N PRO A 10 3.21 3.93 -17.09
CA PRO A 10 2.62 4.88 -16.13
C PRO A 10 2.37 6.29 -16.70
N ASN A 11 3.25 6.79 -17.57
CA ASN A 11 3.12 8.11 -18.18
C ASN A 11 1.88 8.25 -19.10
N ARG A 12 1.26 7.15 -19.52
CA ARG A 12 0.04 7.16 -20.32
C ARG A 12 -1.24 7.10 -19.50
N LEU A 13 -1.14 6.73 -18.22
CA LEU A 13 -2.31 6.48 -17.37
C LEU A 13 -3.14 7.73 -17.10
N ALA A 14 -2.51 8.91 -17.08
CA ALA A 14 -3.23 10.18 -16.97
C ALA A 14 -4.22 10.37 -18.14
N SER A 15 -3.76 10.11 -19.38
CA SER A 15 -4.62 10.18 -20.56
C SER A 15 -5.70 9.11 -20.57
N VAL A 16 -5.37 7.89 -20.15
CA VAL A 16 -6.36 6.81 -20.02
C VAL A 16 -7.46 7.20 -19.04
N MET A 17 -7.09 7.68 -17.84
CA MET A 17 -8.05 8.13 -16.85
C MET A 17 -8.92 9.27 -17.36
N ALA A 18 -8.34 10.26 -18.03
CA ALA A 18 -9.07 11.40 -18.57
C ALA A 18 -10.04 11.01 -19.71
N THR A 19 -9.73 9.93 -20.43
CA THR A 19 -10.58 9.45 -21.54
C THR A 19 -11.67 8.51 -21.02
N ASP A 20 -11.30 7.52 -20.21
CA ASP A 20 -12.22 6.45 -19.79
C ASP A 20 -13.17 6.90 -18.67
N PHE A 21 -12.76 7.93 -17.90
CA PHE A 21 -13.51 8.51 -16.77
C PHE A 21 -13.62 10.03 -16.93
N ALA A 22 -14.02 10.48 -18.10
CA ALA A 22 -14.02 11.92 -18.46
C ALA A 22 -14.92 12.78 -17.56
N GLU A 23 -16.08 12.25 -17.16
CA GLU A 23 -17.01 12.92 -16.24
C GLU A 23 -16.38 13.11 -14.86
N ASP A 24 -15.93 12.02 -14.23
CA ASP A 24 -15.22 12.05 -12.93
C ASP A 24 -13.96 12.94 -13.00
N TRP A 25 -13.25 12.89 -14.14
CA TRP A 25 -12.08 13.73 -14.35
C TRP A 25 -12.42 15.22 -14.31
N GLY A 26 -13.54 15.62 -14.90
CA GLY A 26 -14.00 17.00 -14.91
C GLY A 26 -14.50 17.50 -13.55
N GLU A 27 -15.13 16.61 -12.77
CA GLU A 27 -15.75 16.98 -11.49
C GLU A 27 -14.79 16.95 -10.29
N CYS A 28 -13.68 16.21 -10.39
CA CYS A 28 -12.75 16.04 -9.26
C CYS A 28 -11.59 17.03 -9.31
N ASP A 29 -11.35 17.75 -8.20
CA ASP A 29 -10.16 18.61 -8.03
C ASP A 29 -8.89 17.78 -7.80
N TYR A 30 -9.02 16.66 -7.08
CA TYR A 30 -7.90 15.80 -6.70
C TYR A 30 -8.00 14.44 -7.37
N ARG A 31 -7.01 14.10 -8.19
CA ARG A 31 -6.96 12.83 -8.93
C ARG A 31 -5.74 12.03 -8.57
N TYR A 32 -5.94 10.75 -8.32
CA TYR A 32 -4.88 9.82 -7.93
C TYR A 32 -4.97 8.54 -8.75
N ILE A 33 -3.81 8.05 -9.21
CA ILE A 33 -3.67 6.75 -9.84
C ILE A 33 -2.68 5.92 -9.03
N ASP A 34 -3.20 4.92 -8.33
CA ASP A 34 -2.41 3.98 -7.56
C ASP A 34 -2.06 2.80 -8.46
N ILE A 35 -0.77 2.54 -8.67
CA ILE A 35 -0.31 1.48 -9.57
C ILE A 35 0.44 0.37 -8.84
N GLY A 36 0.30 -0.85 -9.38
CA GLY A 36 1.02 -2.04 -8.97
C GLY A 36 2.25 -2.32 -9.82
N HIS A 37 2.61 -3.60 -9.97
CA HIS A 37 3.64 -4.19 -10.82
C HIS A 37 5.09 -3.76 -10.56
N ILE A 38 5.37 -2.50 -10.38
CA ILE A 38 6.72 -1.95 -10.23
C ILE A 38 7.40 -2.38 -8.92
N HIS A 39 6.64 -2.76 -7.91
CA HIS A 39 7.07 -3.32 -6.62
C HIS A 39 8.02 -2.44 -5.79
N HIS A 40 8.15 -1.17 -6.09
CA HIS A 40 8.82 -0.20 -5.24
C HIS A 40 8.00 1.08 -5.13
N ASN A 41 8.15 1.76 -4.00
CA ASN A 41 7.47 3.03 -3.79
C ASN A 41 8.17 4.11 -4.63
N MET A 42 7.39 4.73 -5.49
CA MET A 42 7.83 5.86 -6.28
C MET A 42 6.63 6.72 -6.65
N VAL A 43 6.70 8.00 -6.33
CA VAL A 43 5.85 9.00 -6.98
C VAL A 43 6.41 9.20 -8.38
N LEU A 44 5.72 8.65 -9.36
CA LEU A 44 6.20 8.60 -10.74
C LEU A 44 6.19 9.95 -11.42
N LYS A 45 5.25 10.79 -11.11
CA LYS A 45 5.20 12.19 -11.51
C LYS A 45 3.90 12.84 -11.05
N GLU A 46 3.98 14.05 -10.60
CA GLU A 46 2.84 14.94 -10.60
C GLU A 46 2.64 15.38 -12.06
N HIS A 47 1.76 14.71 -12.76
CA HIS A 47 1.25 15.21 -14.03
C HIS A 47 0.27 16.36 -13.76
N PRO A 48 0.13 17.36 -14.65
CA PRO A 48 -0.90 18.38 -14.46
C PRO A 48 -2.27 17.72 -14.16
N GLY A 49 -2.75 17.90 -12.93
CA GLY A 49 -4.06 17.44 -12.50
C GLY A 49 -4.16 16.00 -11.98
N VAL A 50 -3.08 15.22 -11.90
CA VAL A 50 -3.13 13.85 -11.34
C VAL A 50 -1.80 13.41 -10.73
N VAL A 51 -1.85 12.75 -9.57
CA VAL A 51 -0.70 12.11 -8.95
C VAL A 51 -0.70 10.61 -9.28
N ILE A 52 0.40 10.11 -9.84
CA ILE A 52 0.60 8.69 -10.15
C ILE A 52 1.65 8.13 -9.19
N GLU A 53 1.28 7.12 -8.41
CA GLU A 53 2.17 6.54 -7.40
C GLU A 53 2.16 5.01 -7.48
N SER A 54 3.37 4.41 -7.38
CA SER A 54 3.55 2.98 -7.18
C SER A 54 3.89 2.67 -5.73
N PHE A 55 3.55 1.46 -5.29
CA PHE A 55 3.73 1.05 -3.90
C PHE A 55 4.63 -0.16 -3.77
N ASN A 56 5.28 -0.27 -2.59
CA ASN A 56 5.97 -1.48 -2.21
C ASN A 56 4.99 -2.64 -2.04
N GLN A 57 5.48 -3.84 -2.23
CA GLN A 57 4.71 -5.06 -1.96
C GLN A 57 5.09 -5.66 -0.60
N LEU A 58 4.20 -6.50 -0.06
CA LEU A 58 4.46 -7.31 1.14
C LEU A 58 5.00 -8.70 0.81
N ALA A 59 4.82 -9.17 -0.43
CA ALA A 59 5.27 -10.49 -0.86
C ALA A 59 6.78 -10.67 -0.63
N ALA A 60 7.15 -11.87 -0.23
CA ALA A 60 8.55 -12.25 -0.15
C ALA A 60 9.19 -12.16 -1.55
N LYS A 61 10.48 -11.85 -1.58
CA LYS A 61 11.23 -11.86 -2.84
C LYS A 61 11.27 -13.27 -3.38
N ASP A 62 10.77 -13.46 -4.57
CA ASP A 62 10.96 -14.69 -5.31
C ASP A 62 12.37 -14.75 -5.93
N LYS A 63 12.69 -15.89 -6.51
CA LYS A 63 13.99 -16.11 -7.17
C LYS A 63 14.22 -15.11 -8.29
N TRP A 64 13.19 -14.81 -9.09
CA TRP A 64 13.28 -13.89 -10.21
C TRP A 64 13.62 -12.45 -9.73
N ALA A 65 12.93 -11.96 -8.70
CA ALA A 65 13.20 -10.66 -8.12
C ALA A 65 14.60 -10.57 -7.51
N ASN A 66 15.08 -11.66 -6.91
CA ASN A 66 16.43 -11.73 -6.35
C ASN A 66 17.51 -11.72 -7.44
N ASP A 67 17.33 -12.50 -8.50
CA ASP A 67 18.25 -12.59 -9.63
C ASP A 67 18.27 -11.28 -10.44
N GLY A 68 17.13 -10.60 -10.56
CA GLY A 68 17.02 -9.28 -11.19
C GLY A 68 17.55 -8.10 -10.33
N GLY A 69 18.05 -8.37 -9.13
CA GLY A 69 18.60 -7.32 -8.25
C GLY A 69 17.56 -6.39 -7.62
N TYR A 70 16.27 -6.73 -7.67
CA TYR A 70 15.19 -5.94 -7.08
C TYR A 70 15.27 -5.98 -5.55
N ARG A 71 15.72 -4.88 -4.95
CA ARG A 71 16.01 -4.75 -3.51
C ARG A 71 15.01 -3.88 -2.76
N SER A 72 13.80 -3.70 -3.28
CA SER A 72 12.77 -2.89 -2.64
C SER A 72 12.47 -3.35 -1.22
N ARG A 73 12.26 -2.40 -0.32
CA ARG A 73 11.82 -2.68 1.04
C ARG A 73 10.36 -3.11 1.03
N GLN A 74 10.02 -4.12 1.82
CA GLN A 74 8.64 -4.54 2.01
C GLN A 74 7.96 -3.60 3.00
N SER A 75 6.87 -2.99 2.59
CA SER A 75 6.09 -2.08 3.44
C SER A 75 4.65 -1.98 2.97
N LEU A 76 3.76 -1.68 3.91
CA LEU A 76 2.38 -1.34 3.67
C LEU A 76 2.22 0.18 3.78
N SER A 77 1.57 0.78 2.80
CA SER A 77 1.20 2.19 2.84
C SER A 77 -0.29 2.34 3.10
N MET A 78 -0.64 3.19 4.06
CA MET A 78 -2.00 3.64 4.30
C MET A 78 -2.07 5.11 3.95
N ILE A 79 -3.00 5.49 3.07
CA ILE A 79 -3.19 6.87 2.63
C ILE A 79 -4.62 7.27 2.94
N MET A 80 -4.77 8.39 3.62
CA MET A 80 -6.07 9.00 3.88
C MET A 80 -6.29 10.13 2.87
N ARG A 81 -7.37 10.03 2.11
CA ARG A 81 -7.76 11.03 1.12
C ARG A 81 -9.13 11.61 1.44
N SER A 82 -9.22 12.91 1.44
CA SER A 82 -10.46 13.67 1.54
C SER A 82 -10.97 14.04 0.15
N ARG A 83 -12.28 14.04 -0.04
CA ARG A 83 -12.88 14.53 -1.29
C ARG A 83 -12.64 16.02 -1.49
N THR A 84 -12.55 16.79 -0.39
CA THR A 84 -12.43 18.25 -0.40
C THR A 84 -10.98 18.74 -0.36
N TYR A 85 -10.08 17.99 0.29
CA TYR A 85 -8.71 18.46 0.57
C TYR A 85 -7.61 17.60 -0.06
N GLY A 86 -7.96 16.55 -0.81
CA GLY A 86 -7.00 15.63 -1.37
C GLY A 86 -6.35 14.71 -0.32
N GLU A 87 -5.06 14.45 -0.44
CA GLU A 87 -4.33 13.64 0.55
C GLU A 87 -4.15 14.44 1.86
N ILE A 88 -4.69 13.91 2.96
CA ILE A 88 -4.66 14.54 4.29
C ILE A 88 -3.76 13.80 5.28
N GLY A 89 -3.25 12.65 4.93
CA GLY A 89 -2.32 11.91 5.77
C GLY A 89 -1.85 10.62 5.14
N ARG A 90 -0.67 10.19 5.59
CA ARG A 90 -0.03 8.97 5.09
C ARG A 90 0.71 8.27 6.22
N ARG A 91 0.63 6.95 6.26
CA ARG A 91 1.38 6.12 7.19
C ARG A 91 2.06 4.97 6.46
N LEU A 92 3.35 4.82 6.68
CA LEU A 92 4.14 3.70 6.20
C LEU A 92 4.37 2.70 7.34
N LEU A 93 4.10 1.43 7.08
CA LEU A 93 4.35 0.33 8.00
C LEU A 93 5.38 -0.62 7.36
N PRO A 94 6.64 -0.57 7.80
CA PRO A 94 7.65 -1.55 7.37
C PRO A 94 7.24 -2.96 7.80
N LEU A 95 7.45 -3.96 6.93
CA LEU A 95 7.06 -5.36 7.21
C LEU A 95 7.65 -5.86 8.54
N ARG A 96 8.89 -5.50 8.86
CA ARG A 96 9.52 -5.85 10.13
C ARG A 96 8.69 -5.40 11.34
N GLN A 97 8.17 -4.19 11.32
CA GLN A 97 7.31 -3.68 12.41
C GLN A 97 6.01 -4.48 12.55
N VAL A 98 5.42 -4.93 11.44
CA VAL A 98 4.24 -5.80 11.45
C VAL A 98 4.58 -7.17 12.05
N GLN A 99 5.69 -7.77 11.62
CA GLN A 99 6.16 -9.05 12.14
C GLN A 99 6.46 -9.01 13.64
N ASP A 100 7.12 -7.96 14.12
CA ASP A 100 7.42 -7.79 15.53
C ASP A 100 6.14 -7.68 16.39
N ARG A 101 5.11 -6.97 15.88
CA ARG A 101 3.80 -6.89 16.55
C ARG A 101 3.10 -8.25 16.60
N ILE A 102 3.10 -9.01 15.49
CA ILE A 102 2.49 -10.34 15.45
C ILE A 102 3.18 -11.27 16.46
N ARG A 103 4.51 -11.25 16.51
CA ARG A 103 5.29 -12.03 17.49
C ARG A 103 4.95 -11.65 18.93
N ALA A 104 4.89 -10.36 19.24
CA ALA A 104 4.52 -9.87 20.57
C ALA A 104 3.11 -10.33 20.98
N THR A 105 2.14 -10.28 20.07
CA THR A 105 0.77 -10.76 20.33
C THR A 105 0.72 -12.27 20.53
N ALA A 106 1.48 -13.04 19.75
CA ALA A 106 1.57 -14.49 19.90
C ALA A 106 2.16 -14.89 21.27
N HIS A 107 3.17 -14.18 21.75
CA HIS A 107 3.74 -14.40 23.10
C HIS A 107 2.77 -13.98 24.22
N ALA A 108 2.01 -12.91 24.06
CA ALA A 108 0.99 -12.48 25.02
C ALA A 108 -0.18 -13.48 25.12
N GLY A 109 -0.54 -14.14 24.01
CA GLY A 109 -1.57 -15.18 23.97
C GLY A 109 -1.19 -16.49 24.68
N HIS A 110 0.09 -16.70 25.00
CA HIS A 110 0.57 -17.85 25.77
C HIS A 110 0.55 -17.62 27.29
N TYR A 111 0.04 -16.49 27.78
CA TYR A 111 -0.23 -16.32 29.19
C TYR A 111 -1.45 -17.16 29.56
N ILE A 112 -1.19 -18.43 29.93
CA ILE A 112 -2.20 -19.30 30.52
C ILE A 112 -2.47 -18.71 31.92
N ALA A 113 -3.64 -18.09 32.07
CA ALA A 113 -4.10 -17.64 33.38
C ALA A 113 -4.03 -18.82 34.37
N PRO A 114 -3.47 -18.66 35.60
CA PRO A 114 -3.38 -19.74 36.55
C PRO A 114 -4.80 -20.30 36.82
N ARG A 115 -4.95 -21.61 36.65
CA ARG A 115 -6.20 -22.32 36.98
C ARG A 115 -6.60 -21.93 38.38
N ARG A 116 -7.72 -21.25 38.57
CA ARG A 116 -8.32 -21.06 39.88
C ARG A 116 -8.56 -22.44 40.46
N ARG A 117 -7.83 -22.81 41.52
CA ARG A 117 -8.17 -24.00 42.31
C ARG A 117 -9.57 -23.77 42.88
N ALA A 118 -10.51 -24.63 42.50
CA ALA A 118 -11.80 -24.67 43.14
C ALA A 118 -11.54 -25.09 44.62
N PHE A 119 -11.84 -24.22 45.54
CA PHE A 119 -11.97 -24.60 46.93
C PHE A 119 -13.27 -25.36 47.04
N SER A 120 -13.16 -26.70 47.23
CA SER A 120 -14.28 -27.49 47.70
C SER A 120 -14.44 -27.21 49.22
N VAL A 121 -15.64 -26.83 49.62
CA VAL A 121 -16.12 -26.77 50.99
C VAL A 121 -16.70 -28.14 51.32
#